data_661eea426593c46f12b204832a4791b9
#
_entry.id   661eea426593c46f12b204832a4791b9
#
_cell.length_a   1.000
_cell.length_b   1.000
_cell.length_c   1.000
_cell.angle_alpha   90.00
_cell.angle_beta   90.00
_cell.angle_gamma   90.00
#
_symmetry.space_group_name_H-M   'P 1'
#
loop_
_entity.id
_entity.type
_entity.pdbx_description
1 polymer ?
#
loop_
_entity_poly.entity_id
_entity_poly.type
_entity_poly.pdbx_seq_one_letter_code
_entity_poly.pdbx_strand_id
1 'polypeptide(L)'
;TNLSMLKNNKLKLSVIDYWKKFSSVVIRVSLDGSGKRAEYIRSGTDWKLIEENFRYVKENLPNINLGISTVFQLTNALHIPDFYEDWIDKGLLDEEGLHNTFLISLTGPEQLSSHILPKNIKFLVREKWNRFMDRNLKEEHSNFKRYITNCLDYMDSHDLYEQRKRDFEKFTWYLDKIRNENFSEIFPELKDYYEC
;
A
#
# COMPACT_ATOMS: atom_id res chain seq x y z
N THR A 1 2.32 -8.43 -9.33
CA THR A 1 2.61 -9.50 -8.32
C THR A 1 2.68 -8.93 -6.92
N ASN A 2 2.49 -9.76 -5.89
CA ASN A 2 2.76 -9.40 -4.49
C ASN A 2 4.08 -10.01 -3.96
N LEU A 3 4.87 -10.64 -4.83
CA LEU A 3 6.12 -11.35 -4.51
C LEU A 3 5.99 -12.48 -3.47
N SER A 4 4.80 -12.98 -3.17
CA SER A 4 4.62 -14.08 -2.22
C SER A 4 5.26 -15.40 -2.70
N MET A 5 5.56 -15.52 -4.00
CA MET A 5 6.13 -16.74 -4.58
C MET A 5 7.16 -16.40 -5.67
N LEU A 6 8.43 -16.67 -5.41
CA LEU A 6 9.52 -16.60 -6.40
C LEU A 6 9.81 -17.95 -7.05
N LYS A 7 9.55 -19.06 -6.34
CA LYS A 7 9.74 -20.43 -6.83
C LYS A 7 8.52 -21.28 -6.52
N ASN A 8 8.09 -22.08 -7.47
CA ASN A 8 7.07 -23.09 -7.27
C ASN A 8 7.71 -24.49 -7.31
N ASN A 9 7.92 -25.07 -6.14
CA ASN A 9 8.61 -26.36 -6.01
C ASN A 9 7.82 -27.52 -6.64
N LYS A 10 6.47 -27.46 -6.64
CA LYS A 10 5.61 -28.50 -7.24
C LYS A 10 5.75 -28.52 -8.76
N LEU A 11 5.85 -27.35 -9.38
CA LEU A 11 6.00 -27.22 -10.83
C LEU A 11 7.46 -27.16 -11.28
N LYS A 12 8.43 -27.16 -10.36
CA LYS A 12 9.87 -26.96 -10.62
C LYS A 12 10.14 -25.71 -11.45
N LEU A 13 9.31 -24.66 -11.27
CA LEU A 13 9.38 -23.40 -11.97
C LEU A 13 9.90 -22.30 -11.03
N SER A 14 10.81 -21.49 -11.53
CA SER A 14 11.30 -20.28 -10.88
C SER A 14 11.03 -19.09 -11.78
N VAL A 15 10.25 -18.12 -11.30
CA VAL A 15 10.03 -16.87 -12.04
C VAL A 15 11.34 -16.10 -12.22
N ILE A 16 12.27 -16.24 -11.29
CA ILE A 16 13.61 -15.65 -11.34
C ILE A 16 14.37 -16.09 -12.59
N ASP A 17 14.28 -17.40 -12.92
CA ASP A 17 15.00 -17.94 -14.09
C ASP A 17 14.45 -17.40 -15.42
N TYR A 18 13.16 -16.99 -15.42
CA TYR A 18 12.58 -16.30 -16.57
C TYR A 18 13.02 -14.83 -16.61
N TRP A 19 12.98 -14.12 -15.48
CA TRP A 19 13.39 -12.71 -15.42
C TRP A 19 14.84 -12.49 -15.83
N LYS A 20 15.73 -13.42 -15.48
CA LYS A 20 17.16 -13.38 -15.88
C LYS A 20 17.40 -13.43 -17.40
N LYS A 21 16.41 -13.86 -18.18
CA LYS A 21 16.51 -13.95 -19.64
C LYS A 21 16.29 -12.61 -20.35
N PHE A 22 15.81 -11.60 -19.64
CA PHE A 22 15.54 -10.27 -20.18
C PHE A 22 16.66 -9.30 -19.79
N SER A 23 16.98 -8.38 -20.70
CA SER A 23 17.98 -7.33 -20.45
C SER A 23 17.51 -6.32 -19.38
N SER A 24 16.21 -6.09 -19.30
CA SER A 24 15.58 -5.22 -18.29
C SER A 24 14.16 -5.69 -17.99
N VAL A 25 13.78 -5.66 -16.72
CA VAL A 25 12.44 -6.02 -16.24
C VAL A 25 11.96 -4.96 -15.24
N VAL A 26 10.75 -4.47 -15.42
CA VAL A 26 10.10 -3.60 -14.44
C VAL A 26 9.02 -4.40 -13.72
N ILE A 27 9.11 -4.45 -12.40
CA ILE A 27 8.13 -5.15 -11.56
C ILE A 27 7.52 -4.15 -10.58
N ARG A 28 6.20 -4.00 -10.64
CA ARG A 28 5.43 -3.32 -9.60
C ARG A 28 4.86 -4.34 -8.63
N VAL A 29 5.29 -4.23 -7.38
CA VAL A 29 4.84 -5.12 -6.31
C VAL A 29 3.58 -4.55 -5.68
N SER A 30 2.51 -5.33 -5.65
CA SER A 30 1.21 -4.89 -5.14
C SER A 30 1.22 -4.93 -3.61
N LEU A 31 1.45 -3.78 -2.97
CA LEU A 31 1.52 -3.62 -1.52
C LEU A 31 0.65 -2.44 -1.06
N ASP A 32 -0.23 -2.68 -0.09
CA ASP A 32 -1.17 -1.69 0.42
C ASP A 32 -0.85 -1.28 1.88
N GLY A 33 0.35 -1.55 2.33
CA GLY A 33 0.86 -1.22 3.67
C GLY A 33 2.01 -2.13 4.05
N SER A 34 2.39 -2.14 5.33
CA SER A 34 3.45 -2.96 5.90
C SER A 34 2.98 -3.74 7.13
N GLY A 35 3.70 -4.83 7.46
CA GLY A 35 3.45 -5.64 8.65
C GLY A 35 2.02 -6.17 8.72
N LYS A 36 1.46 -6.15 9.92
CA LYS A 36 0.09 -6.62 10.18
C LYS A 36 -0.98 -5.84 9.40
N ARG A 37 -0.74 -4.57 9.05
CA ARG A 37 -1.67 -3.80 8.21
C ARG A 37 -1.76 -4.36 6.81
N ALA A 38 -0.61 -4.73 6.21
CA ALA A 38 -0.59 -5.40 4.91
C ALA A 38 -1.30 -6.75 4.95
N GLU A 39 -1.09 -7.53 6.01
CA GLU A 39 -1.73 -8.83 6.24
C GLU A 39 -3.24 -8.71 6.40
N TYR A 40 -3.70 -7.69 7.15
CA TYR A 40 -5.13 -7.39 7.33
C TYR A 40 -5.79 -6.97 6.02
N ILE A 41 -5.19 -6.02 5.30
CA ILE A 41 -5.75 -5.49 4.04
C ILE A 41 -5.81 -6.59 2.98
N ARG A 42 -4.75 -7.40 2.90
CA ARG A 42 -4.64 -8.53 1.95
C ARG A 42 -4.51 -9.84 2.70
N SER A 43 -5.63 -10.44 3.06
CA SER A 43 -5.66 -11.74 3.77
C SER A 43 -4.83 -12.79 3.03
N GLY A 44 -4.05 -13.57 3.80
CA GLY A 44 -3.12 -14.55 3.27
C GLY A 44 -1.75 -13.99 2.87
N THR A 45 -1.50 -12.72 3.13
CA THR A 45 -0.18 -12.11 3.01
C THR A 45 0.71 -12.58 4.17
N ASP A 46 1.92 -13.04 3.86
CA ASP A 46 3.02 -13.19 4.81
C ASP A 46 3.97 -12.01 4.56
N TRP A 47 3.90 -11.00 5.41
CA TRP A 47 4.67 -9.78 5.24
C TRP A 47 6.18 -10.02 5.27
N LYS A 48 6.64 -10.87 6.19
CA LYS A 48 8.06 -11.19 6.34
C LYS A 48 8.61 -11.83 5.06
N LEU A 49 7.89 -12.79 4.52
CA LEU A 49 8.27 -13.45 3.27
C LEU A 49 8.31 -12.45 2.10
N ILE A 50 7.36 -11.52 2.03
CA ILE A 50 7.34 -10.51 0.95
C ILE A 50 8.54 -9.57 1.07
N GLU A 51 8.86 -9.07 2.28
CA GLU A 51 10.02 -8.19 2.49
C GLU A 51 11.33 -8.92 2.16
N GLU A 52 11.48 -10.18 2.58
CA GLU A 52 12.63 -11.02 2.25
C GLU A 52 12.75 -11.24 0.73
N ASN A 53 11.66 -11.54 0.05
CA ASN A 53 11.64 -11.73 -1.40
C ASN A 53 11.95 -10.44 -2.16
N PHE A 54 11.43 -9.30 -1.70
CA PHE A 54 11.71 -8.00 -2.30
C PHE A 54 13.20 -7.65 -2.19
N ARG A 55 13.76 -7.81 -1.00
CA ARG A 55 15.19 -7.63 -0.72
C ARG A 55 16.04 -8.56 -1.59
N TYR A 56 15.68 -9.83 -1.65
CA TYR A 56 16.40 -10.81 -2.47
C TYR A 56 16.43 -10.40 -3.96
N VAL A 57 15.29 -10.00 -4.51
CA VAL A 57 15.21 -9.56 -5.92
C VAL A 57 16.09 -8.34 -6.14
N LYS A 58 16.00 -7.34 -5.26
CA LYS A 58 16.77 -6.10 -5.36
C LYS A 58 18.28 -6.32 -5.31
N GLU A 59 18.74 -7.18 -4.41
CA GLU A 59 20.18 -7.43 -4.21
C GLU A 59 20.80 -8.36 -5.26
N ASN A 60 20.02 -9.30 -5.80
CA ASN A 60 20.54 -10.39 -6.61
C ASN A 60 20.19 -10.31 -8.11
N LEU A 61 19.29 -9.41 -8.49
CA LEU A 61 18.80 -9.30 -9.87
C LEU A 61 18.90 -7.86 -10.39
N PRO A 62 20.09 -7.40 -10.76
CA PRO A 62 20.35 -5.99 -11.13
C PRO A 62 19.63 -5.55 -12.41
N ASN A 63 19.13 -6.48 -13.21
CA ASN A 63 18.31 -6.18 -14.39
C ASN A 63 16.82 -5.93 -14.05
N ILE A 64 16.45 -5.98 -12.78
CA ILE A 64 15.06 -5.78 -12.33
C ILE A 64 14.92 -4.46 -11.59
N ASN A 65 14.04 -3.63 -12.11
CA ASN A 65 13.65 -2.37 -11.51
C ASN A 65 12.36 -2.60 -10.72
N LEU A 66 12.46 -2.51 -9.39
CA LEU A 66 11.32 -2.69 -8.48
C LEU A 66 10.63 -1.36 -8.19
N GLY A 67 9.31 -1.35 -8.25
CA GLY A 67 8.46 -0.29 -7.72
C GLY A 67 7.29 -0.89 -6.96
N ILE A 68 6.48 -0.05 -6.35
CA ILE A 68 5.31 -0.45 -5.58
C ILE A 68 4.04 -0.03 -6.32
N SER A 69 3.02 -0.87 -6.32
CA SER A 69 1.67 -0.52 -6.76
C SER A 69 0.75 -0.61 -5.57
N THR A 70 0.20 0.53 -5.15
CA THR A 70 -0.65 0.64 -3.96
C THR A 70 -2.05 1.11 -4.33
N VAL A 71 -3.05 0.49 -3.73
CA VAL A 71 -4.43 0.97 -3.78
C VAL A 71 -4.71 1.81 -2.54
N PHE A 72 -4.86 3.12 -2.74
CA PHE A 72 -5.16 4.09 -1.70
C PHE A 72 -6.62 3.96 -1.24
N GLN A 73 -6.82 3.70 0.04
CA GLN A 73 -8.14 3.43 0.61
C GLN A 73 -8.22 3.89 2.08
N LEU A 74 -9.40 3.80 2.69
CA LEU A 74 -9.66 4.23 4.06
C LEU A 74 -8.63 3.68 5.07
N THR A 75 -8.33 2.39 5.03
CA THR A 75 -7.49 1.70 6.02
C THR A 75 -6.00 2.00 5.90
N ASN A 76 -5.54 2.52 4.76
CA ASN A 76 -4.11 2.72 4.54
C ASN A 76 -3.70 4.17 4.26
N ALA A 77 -4.64 5.06 3.99
CA ALA A 77 -4.36 6.44 3.56
C ALA A 77 -3.36 7.17 4.47
N LEU A 78 -3.46 6.96 5.79
CA LEU A 78 -2.59 7.59 6.79
C LEU A 78 -1.27 6.82 7.00
N HIS A 79 -1.23 5.52 6.69
CA HIS A 79 -0.07 4.66 6.95
C HIS A 79 0.93 4.59 5.80
N ILE A 80 0.49 4.70 4.54
CA ILE A 80 1.36 4.47 3.39
C ILE A 80 2.60 5.38 3.36
N PRO A 81 2.55 6.69 3.73
CA PRO A 81 3.75 7.49 3.79
C PRO A 81 4.81 6.92 4.73
N ASP A 82 4.42 6.44 5.94
CA ASP A 82 5.37 5.82 6.87
C ASP A 82 5.99 4.54 6.31
N PHE A 83 5.17 3.74 5.63
CA PHE A 83 5.63 2.51 4.98
C PHE A 83 6.67 2.82 3.89
N TYR A 84 6.44 3.84 3.07
CA TYR A 84 7.39 4.23 2.04
C TYR A 84 8.66 4.86 2.64
N GLU A 85 8.55 5.71 3.68
CA GLU A 85 9.71 6.26 4.38
C GLU A 85 10.57 5.15 5.01
N ASP A 86 9.97 4.19 5.71
CA ASP A 86 10.67 3.02 6.27
C ASP A 86 11.43 2.23 5.19
N TRP A 87 10.83 2.06 4.01
CA TRP A 87 11.46 1.34 2.92
C TRP A 87 12.54 2.15 2.19
N ILE A 88 12.43 3.47 2.15
CA ILE A 88 13.50 4.37 1.69
C ILE A 88 14.68 4.27 2.67
N ASP A 89 14.44 4.39 3.97
CA ASP A 89 15.48 4.32 5.01
C ASP A 89 16.20 2.95 5.03
N LYS A 90 15.47 1.87 4.76
CA LYS A 90 16.04 0.52 4.60
C LYS A 90 16.75 0.29 3.25
N GLY A 91 16.75 1.27 2.35
CA GLY A 91 17.30 1.14 0.99
C GLY A 91 16.54 0.17 0.09
N LEU A 92 15.31 -0.23 0.46
CA LEU A 92 14.46 -1.09 -0.36
C LEU A 92 13.77 -0.31 -1.48
N LEU A 93 13.35 0.91 -1.21
CA LEU A 93 12.73 1.82 -2.17
C LEU A 93 13.68 2.98 -2.47
N ASP A 94 14.47 2.88 -3.52
CA ASP A 94 15.39 3.92 -3.99
C ASP A 94 14.73 4.86 -5.01
N GLU A 95 15.51 5.78 -5.58
CA GLU A 95 15.01 6.76 -6.56
C GLU A 95 14.35 6.09 -7.78
N GLU A 96 14.93 5.01 -8.29
CA GLU A 96 14.37 4.27 -9.41
C GLU A 96 13.09 3.53 -9.02
N GLY A 97 13.05 2.98 -7.80
CA GLY A 97 11.86 2.37 -7.20
C GLY A 97 10.72 3.38 -7.04
N LEU A 98 11.02 4.60 -6.59
CA LEU A 98 10.05 5.71 -6.49
C LEU A 98 9.52 6.10 -7.87
N HIS A 99 10.38 6.17 -8.89
CA HIS A 99 9.97 6.45 -10.27
C HIS A 99 8.99 5.39 -10.82
N ASN A 100 9.18 4.14 -10.41
CA ASN A 100 8.34 3.01 -10.82
C ASN A 100 7.13 2.77 -9.89
N THR A 101 6.97 3.59 -8.85
CA THR A 101 5.85 3.45 -7.88
C THR A 101 4.57 4.07 -8.42
N PHE A 102 3.46 3.40 -8.16
CA PHE A 102 2.14 3.76 -8.63
C PHE A 102 1.12 3.75 -7.48
N LEU A 103 0.31 4.79 -7.39
CA LEU A 103 -0.76 4.94 -6.42
C LEU A 103 -2.07 5.22 -7.15
N ILE A 104 -3.13 4.51 -6.77
CA ILE A 104 -4.47 4.69 -7.34
C ILE A 104 -5.52 4.62 -6.23
N SER A 105 -6.54 5.47 -6.31
CA SER A 105 -7.67 5.44 -5.38
C SER A 105 -8.54 4.21 -5.58
N LEU A 106 -9.00 3.62 -4.46
CA LEU A 106 -10.00 2.58 -4.47
C LEU A 106 -11.36 3.18 -4.84
N THR A 107 -11.92 2.74 -5.96
CA THR A 107 -13.25 3.15 -6.42
C THR A 107 -14.36 2.16 -6.06
N GLY A 108 -14.00 0.97 -5.66
CA GLY A 108 -14.90 -0.09 -5.19
C GLY A 108 -14.13 -1.21 -4.49
N PRO A 109 -14.71 -1.78 -3.43
CA PRO A 109 -16.04 -1.53 -2.86
C PRO A 109 -16.12 -0.20 -2.11
N GLU A 110 -17.26 0.51 -2.22
CA GLU A 110 -17.45 1.86 -1.69
C GLU A 110 -17.19 1.99 -0.18
N GLN A 111 -17.50 0.96 0.60
CA GLN A 111 -17.30 0.96 2.06
C GLN A 111 -15.83 1.03 2.48
N LEU A 112 -14.88 0.84 1.58
CA LEU A 112 -13.45 1.00 1.83
C LEU A 112 -12.88 2.29 1.23
N SER A 113 -13.72 3.13 0.63
CA SER A 113 -13.30 4.37 0.00
C SER A 113 -12.73 5.36 1.00
N SER A 114 -11.67 6.07 0.62
CA SER A 114 -11.10 7.18 1.39
C SER A 114 -12.07 8.36 1.59
N HIS A 115 -13.16 8.45 0.83
CA HIS A 115 -14.23 9.44 1.04
C HIS A 115 -14.89 9.32 2.44
N ILE A 116 -14.83 8.11 3.06
CA ILE A 116 -15.46 7.83 4.36
C ILE A 116 -14.55 8.24 5.52
N LEU A 117 -13.33 8.66 5.28
CA LEU A 117 -12.48 9.19 6.35
C LEU A 117 -13.09 10.46 6.97
N PRO A 118 -13.05 10.61 8.31
CA PRO A 118 -13.46 11.84 8.97
C PRO A 118 -12.59 13.03 8.53
N LYS A 119 -13.15 14.25 8.55
CA LYS A 119 -12.46 15.47 8.05
C LYS A 119 -11.11 15.72 8.70
N ASN A 120 -11.01 15.52 10.02
CA ASN A 120 -9.74 15.69 10.74
C ASN A 120 -8.70 14.63 10.34
N ILE A 121 -9.11 13.40 10.04
CA ILE A 121 -8.21 12.36 9.53
C ILE A 121 -7.79 12.68 8.09
N LYS A 122 -8.70 13.13 7.22
CA LYS A 122 -8.33 13.60 5.86
C LYS A 122 -7.29 14.71 5.91
N PHE A 123 -7.46 15.66 6.82
CA PHE A 123 -6.46 16.72 7.04
C PHE A 123 -5.09 16.13 7.41
N LEU A 124 -5.04 15.21 8.38
CA LEU A 124 -3.78 14.54 8.77
C LEU A 124 -3.16 13.73 7.65
N VAL A 125 -3.96 13.05 6.85
CA VAL A 125 -3.51 12.32 5.65
C VAL A 125 -2.83 13.29 4.69
N ARG A 126 -3.49 14.41 4.34
CA ARG A 126 -2.95 15.41 3.41
C ARG A 126 -1.63 16.00 3.92
N GLU A 127 -1.58 16.41 5.20
CA GLU A 127 -0.36 16.93 5.82
C GLU A 127 0.79 15.93 5.77
N LYS A 128 0.51 14.66 6.03
CA LYS A 128 1.51 13.61 6.04
C LYS A 128 2.06 13.32 4.66
N TRP A 129 1.18 13.27 3.65
CA TRP A 129 1.59 13.08 2.26
C TRP A 129 2.36 14.28 1.71
N ASN A 130 1.97 15.51 2.04
CA ASN A 130 2.74 16.70 1.66
C ASN A 130 4.15 16.64 2.24
N ARG A 131 4.30 16.33 3.52
CA ARG A 131 5.63 16.15 4.15
C ARG A 131 6.45 15.05 3.48
N PHE A 132 5.81 13.92 3.14
CA PHE A 132 6.47 12.83 2.42
C PHE A 132 6.98 13.32 1.04
N MET A 133 6.15 14.01 0.27
CA MET A 133 6.53 14.55 -1.04
C MET A 133 7.68 15.54 -0.94
N ASP A 134 7.63 16.46 0.03
CA ASP A 134 8.65 17.50 0.21
C ASP A 134 10.01 16.91 0.61
N ARG A 135 10.02 15.83 1.39
CA ARG A 135 11.24 15.20 1.87
C ARG A 135 11.87 14.23 0.88
N ASN A 136 11.04 13.47 0.18
CA ASN A 136 11.48 12.26 -0.52
C ASN A 136 11.37 12.36 -2.05
N LEU A 137 10.58 13.32 -2.60
CA LEU A 137 10.32 13.37 -4.02
C LEU A 137 10.94 14.59 -4.69
N LYS A 138 11.77 14.35 -5.70
CA LYS A 138 12.39 15.35 -6.58
C LYS A 138 11.49 15.64 -7.79
N GLU A 139 11.91 16.54 -8.68
CA GLU A 139 11.17 16.88 -9.91
C GLU A 139 11.01 15.68 -10.85
N GLU A 140 12.00 14.83 -10.94
CA GLU A 140 11.98 13.60 -11.74
C GLU A 140 10.89 12.60 -11.32
N HIS A 141 10.40 12.70 -10.05
CA HIS A 141 9.27 11.90 -9.55
C HIS A 141 7.90 12.53 -9.84
N SER A 142 7.79 13.40 -10.84
CA SER A 142 6.57 14.16 -11.19
C SER A 142 5.34 13.26 -11.40
N ASN A 143 5.52 12.08 -11.98
CA ASN A 143 4.42 11.13 -12.16
C ASN A 143 3.93 10.60 -10.80
N PHE A 144 4.83 10.26 -9.87
CA PHE A 144 4.44 9.77 -8.56
C PHE A 144 3.78 10.88 -7.73
N LYS A 145 4.31 12.11 -7.75
CA LYS A 145 3.66 13.28 -7.16
C LYS A 145 2.22 13.45 -7.69
N ARG A 146 2.04 13.32 -9.01
CA ARG A 146 0.70 13.40 -9.63
C ARG A 146 -0.24 12.29 -9.14
N TYR A 147 0.23 11.05 -8.99
CA TYR A 147 -0.60 9.98 -8.46
C TYR A 147 -1.02 10.24 -7.02
N ILE A 148 -0.11 10.73 -6.17
CA ILE A 148 -0.41 11.13 -4.79
C ILE A 148 -1.46 12.25 -4.79
N THR A 149 -1.24 13.33 -5.55
CA THR A 149 -2.18 14.46 -5.64
C THR A 149 -3.57 14.01 -6.09
N ASN A 150 -3.65 13.17 -7.12
CA ASN A 150 -4.93 12.64 -7.59
C ASN A 150 -5.65 11.82 -6.51
N CYS A 151 -4.92 11.04 -5.70
CA CYS A 151 -5.53 10.27 -4.60
C CYS A 151 -6.03 11.18 -3.47
N LEU A 152 -5.28 12.23 -3.13
CA LEU A 152 -5.69 13.20 -2.13
C LEU A 152 -6.91 14.02 -2.59
N ASP A 153 -6.92 14.43 -3.85
CA ASP A 153 -8.05 15.16 -4.43
C ASP A 153 -9.30 14.28 -4.55
N TYR A 154 -9.12 13.01 -4.90
CA TYR A 154 -10.20 12.03 -4.84
C TYR A 154 -10.75 11.90 -3.41
N MET A 155 -9.90 11.72 -2.41
CA MET A 155 -10.29 11.61 -1.01
C MET A 155 -11.12 12.82 -0.54
N ASP A 156 -10.76 14.02 -0.97
CA ASP A 156 -11.40 15.28 -0.55
C ASP A 156 -12.62 15.64 -1.41
N SER A 157 -12.81 15.01 -2.57
CA SER A 157 -13.90 15.33 -3.50
C SER A 157 -15.30 15.09 -2.91
N HIS A 158 -15.42 14.18 -1.92
CA HIS A 158 -16.67 13.87 -1.23
C HIS A 158 -16.43 13.68 0.26
N ASP A 159 -17.45 14.03 1.06
CA ASP A 159 -17.52 13.71 2.49
C ASP A 159 -18.66 12.72 2.71
N LEU A 160 -18.30 11.45 2.80
CA LEU A 160 -19.25 10.36 2.97
C LEU A 160 -19.19 9.73 4.37
N TYR A 161 -18.47 10.35 5.33
CA TYR A 161 -18.27 9.79 6.66
C TYR A 161 -19.61 9.45 7.34
N GLU A 162 -20.49 10.45 7.56
CA GLU A 162 -21.77 10.23 8.25
C GLU A 162 -22.72 9.30 7.49
N GLN A 163 -22.62 9.27 6.16
CA GLN A 163 -23.51 8.49 5.30
C GLN A 163 -23.11 7.01 5.23
N ARG A 164 -21.80 6.72 5.31
CA ARG A 164 -21.24 5.40 4.97
C ARG A 164 -20.40 4.76 6.07
N LYS A 165 -20.15 5.44 7.19
CA LYS A 165 -19.37 4.86 8.29
C LYS A 165 -19.95 3.53 8.78
N ARG A 166 -21.28 3.41 8.88
CA ARG A 166 -21.95 2.17 9.30
C ARG A 166 -21.76 1.01 8.29
N ASP A 167 -21.65 1.31 7.00
CA ASP A 167 -21.38 0.30 5.98
C ASP A 167 -19.95 -0.25 6.16
N PHE A 168 -18.99 0.63 6.45
CA PHE A 168 -17.61 0.24 6.78
C PHE A 168 -17.55 -0.57 8.08
N GLU A 169 -18.17 -0.09 9.17
CA GLU A 169 -18.20 -0.77 10.47
C GLU A 169 -18.77 -2.19 10.35
N LYS A 170 -19.91 -2.33 9.69
CA LYS A 170 -20.55 -3.62 9.45
C LYS A 170 -19.67 -4.57 8.62
N PHE A 171 -19.06 -4.05 7.54
CA PHE A 171 -18.18 -4.83 6.69
C PHE A 171 -16.94 -5.31 7.48
N THR A 172 -16.30 -4.42 8.22
CA THR A 172 -15.11 -4.70 9.03
C THR A 172 -15.40 -5.69 10.13
N TRP A 173 -16.53 -5.52 10.86
CA TRP A 173 -16.95 -6.45 11.89
C TRP A 173 -17.14 -7.89 11.36
N TYR A 174 -17.73 -8.05 10.17
CA TYR A 174 -17.85 -9.37 9.54
C TYR A 174 -16.50 -9.95 9.15
N LEU A 175 -15.59 -9.14 8.60
CA LEU A 175 -14.25 -9.60 8.26
C LEU A 175 -13.48 -10.04 9.49
N ASP A 176 -13.49 -9.26 10.56
CA ASP A 176 -12.81 -9.57 11.83
C ASP A 176 -13.31 -10.89 12.41
N LYS A 177 -14.63 -11.10 12.42
CA LYS A 177 -15.19 -12.39 12.86
C LYS A 177 -14.77 -13.59 12.02
N ILE A 178 -14.79 -13.46 10.69
CA ILE A 178 -14.44 -14.56 9.79
C ILE A 178 -12.95 -14.88 9.88
N ARG A 179 -12.10 -13.84 10.07
CA ARG A 179 -10.65 -13.96 10.05
C ARG A 179 -10.02 -14.10 11.42
N ASN A 180 -10.80 -13.92 12.49
CA ASN A 180 -10.31 -13.81 13.86
C ASN A 180 -9.25 -12.71 14.01
N GLU A 181 -9.55 -11.54 13.45
CA GLU A 181 -8.73 -10.34 13.47
C GLU A 181 -9.44 -9.25 14.29
N ASN A 182 -8.73 -8.13 14.55
CA ASN A 182 -9.27 -6.97 15.26
C ASN A 182 -8.80 -5.67 14.59
N PHE A 183 -9.74 -5.00 13.92
CA PHE A 183 -9.47 -3.74 13.23
C PHE A 183 -8.87 -2.67 14.17
N SER A 184 -9.46 -2.48 15.34
CA SER A 184 -9.05 -1.43 16.28
C SER A 184 -7.65 -1.62 16.85
N GLU A 185 -7.16 -2.87 16.93
CA GLU A 185 -5.78 -3.16 17.32
C GLU A 185 -4.78 -2.89 16.19
N ILE A 186 -5.20 -3.09 14.95
CA ILE A 186 -4.33 -2.94 13.77
C ILE A 186 -4.29 -1.48 13.29
N PHE A 187 -5.42 -0.76 13.44
CA PHE A 187 -5.56 0.65 13.04
C PHE A 187 -5.98 1.54 14.24
N PRO A 188 -5.13 1.65 15.28
CA PRO A 188 -5.49 2.38 16.50
C PRO A 188 -5.81 3.85 16.27
N GLU A 189 -5.28 4.45 15.20
CA GLU A 189 -5.57 5.83 14.80
C GLU A 189 -7.01 6.04 14.31
N LEU A 190 -7.71 4.97 13.96
CA LEU A 190 -9.09 5.00 13.47
C LEU A 190 -10.11 4.48 14.48
N LYS A 191 -9.68 3.88 15.61
CA LYS A 191 -10.55 3.20 16.57
C LYS A 191 -11.64 4.08 17.18
N ASP A 192 -11.36 5.39 17.34
CA ASP A 192 -12.30 6.32 17.98
C ASP A 192 -13.36 6.85 16.99
N TYR A 193 -13.25 6.52 15.71
CA TYR A 193 -14.12 6.96 14.62
C TYR A 193 -15.06 5.87 14.13
N TYR A 194 -14.70 4.60 14.35
CA TYR A 194 -15.46 3.45 13.86
C TYR A 194 -15.64 2.41 14.97
N GLU A 195 -16.89 1.99 15.15
CA GLU A 195 -17.30 0.93 16.09
C GLU A 195 -17.20 -0.45 15.40
N CYS A 196 -15.97 -0.97 15.29
CA CYS A 196 -15.67 -2.26 14.64
C CYS A 196 -15.31 -3.35 15.64
#